data_cb1de9da2530a2be5c7795c9f447994b
#
_entry.id   cb1de9da2530a2be5c7795c9f447994b
#
_cell.length_a   1.000
_cell.length_b   1.000
_cell.length_c   1.000
_cell.angle_alpha   90.00
_cell.angle_beta   90.00
_cell.angle_gamma   90.00
#
_symmetry.space_group_name_H-M   'P 1'
#
loop_
_entity.id
_entity.type
_entity.pdbx_description
1 polymer ?
#
loop_
_entity_poly.entity_id
_entity_poly.type
_entity_poly.pdbx_seq_one_letter_code
_entity_poly.pdbx_strand_id
1 'polypeptide(L)'
;MPTATIDLPASYEALELTHIKLSHYPVGAPAVTPVVLISLNRPEKNNAFTPQMADSLTQVFNLFHIDRRVKAVVLTGAGRMFCAGSDLEIGFGDGGGRAADFRDIFTSGGRVALAMHRCHKPTIVALQGSAVGVGMTMTLPAAVRICHEKSKYGFVFTRRGLTIESCASYFLPRLVGFSKAMHLITTGGVYPPQNKYFGDLFSEVLPDAAQVLPRALELAQDVAENVSPLASSMSRALMWEGPRSPEEAHLLESRVFHHMVGQGDYKEGVGSFLEKRKARFETDPREDCPTDFPWWPETKISLEPSASKGTSSKL
;
A
#
# COMPACT_ATOMS: atom_id res chain seq x y z
N MET A 1 13.95 4.47 25.94
CA MET A 1 12.72 5.25 26.19
C MET A 1 11.57 4.28 26.16
N PRO A 2 10.57 4.34 27.08
CA PRO A 2 9.45 3.44 27.00
C PRO A 2 8.73 3.67 25.66
N THR A 3 8.62 2.62 24.86
CA THR A 3 7.78 2.61 23.65
C THR A 3 6.35 2.91 24.09
N ALA A 4 5.81 4.05 23.66
CA ALA A 4 4.41 4.34 23.87
C ALA A 4 3.61 3.15 23.31
N THR A 5 2.85 2.49 24.17
CA THR A 5 1.89 1.45 23.74
C THR A 5 0.84 2.14 22.87
N ILE A 6 0.87 1.85 21.56
CA ILE A 6 -0.16 2.34 20.64
C ILE A 6 -1.40 1.48 20.93
N ASP A 7 -2.47 2.10 21.44
CA ASP A 7 -3.74 1.42 21.65
C ASP A 7 -4.38 1.07 20.30
N LEU A 8 -4.48 -0.22 20.02
CA LEU A 8 -5.15 -0.73 18.82
C LEU A 8 -6.68 -0.62 19.02
N PRO A 9 -7.42 -0.22 17.96
CA PRO A 9 -8.87 -0.07 18.06
C PRO A 9 -9.55 -1.44 18.28
N ALA A 10 -10.66 -1.43 19.01
CA ALA A 10 -11.52 -2.61 19.14
C ALA A 10 -12.18 -2.99 17.80
N SER A 11 -12.48 -1.97 16.97
CA SER A 11 -12.96 -2.11 15.61
C SER A 11 -12.41 -0.97 14.75
N TYR A 12 -11.97 -1.28 13.55
CA TYR A 12 -11.52 -0.27 12.56
C TYR A 12 -12.69 0.55 12.01
N GLU A 13 -13.90 0.02 12.01
CA GLU A 13 -15.09 0.72 11.55
C GLU A 13 -15.48 1.91 12.46
N ALA A 14 -15.02 1.88 13.71
CA ALA A 14 -15.29 2.94 14.69
C ALA A 14 -14.30 4.14 14.61
N LEU A 15 -13.26 4.05 13.77
CA LEU A 15 -12.30 5.15 13.63
C LEU A 15 -12.93 6.32 12.88
N GLU A 16 -12.82 7.51 13.44
CA GLU A 16 -13.19 8.77 12.79
C GLU A 16 -12.09 9.17 11.78
N LEU A 17 -12.31 8.84 10.51
CA LEU A 17 -11.38 9.07 9.44
C LEU A 17 -11.97 10.01 8.38
N THR A 18 -11.13 10.88 7.84
CA THR A 18 -11.56 11.84 6.83
C THR A 18 -11.31 11.31 5.43
N HIS A 19 -12.35 11.33 4.59
CA HIS A 19 -12.31 10.97 3.17
C HIS A 19 -11.99 9.50 2.86
N ILE A 20 -11.91 8.66 3.87
CA ILE A 20 -11.88 7.20 3.74
C ILE A 20 -12.88 6.56 4.68
N LYS A 21 -13.28 5.33 4.38
CA LYS A 21 -14.09 4.48 5.24
C LYS A 21 -13.44 3.12 5.37
N LEU A 22 -13.44 2.56 6.58
CA LEU A 22 -12.98 1.19 6.83
C LEU A 22 -14.17 0.25 7.00
N SER A 23 -14.00 -0.98 6.57
CA SER A 23 -14.96 -2.05 6.81
C SER A 23 -14.24 -3.36 7.06
N HIS A 24 -14.80 -4.19 7.91
CA HIS A 24 -14.33 -5.55 8.13
C HIS A 24 -14.83 -6.47 7.02
N TYR A 25 -14.09 -7.54 6.72
CA TYR A 25 -14.55 -8.59 5.82
C TYR A 25 -14.40 -9.96 6.51
N PRO A 26 -15.50 -10.75 6.64
CA PRO A 26 -16.84 -10.46 6.13
C PRO A 26 -17.51 -9.26 6.83
N VAL A 27 -18.42 -8.60 6.10
CA VAL A 27 -19.15 -7.42 6.58
C VAL A 27 -20.01 -7.76 7.78
N GLY A 28 -20.07 -6.85 8.77
CA GLY A 28 -20.87 -7.03 10.00
C GLY A 28 -20.18 -7.86 11.07
N ALA A 29 -18.90 -8.17 10.92
CA ALA A 29 -18.12 -8.82 11.99
C ALA A 29 -18.07 -7.92 13.25
N PRO A 30 -18.24 -8.50 14.46
CA PRO A 30 -18.29 -7.71 15.70
C PRO A 30 -16.93 -7.21 16.18
N ALA A 31 -15.85 -7.70 15.58
CA ALA A 31 -14.47 -7.38 15.94
C ALA A 31 -13.58 -7.29 14.70
N VAL A 32 -12.31 -6.92 14.90
CA VAL A 32 -11.32 -6.86 13.83
C VAL A 32 -11.17 -8.20 13.14
N THR A 33 -11.29 -8.20 11.82
CA THR A 33 -11.13 -9.38 10.97
C THR A 33 -9.76 -9.42 10.31
N PRO A 34 -9.29 -10.61 9.87
CA PRO A 34 -8.02 -10.74 9.15
C PRO A 34 -7.94 -9.92 7.85
N VAL A 35 -9.07 -9.61 7.22
CA VAL A 35 -9.14 -8.74 6.04
C VAL A 35 -9.85 -7.44 6.39
N VAL A 36 -9.20 -6.31 6.11
CA VAL A 36 -9.79 -4.97 6.28
C VAL A 36 -9.86 -4.28 4.92
N LEU A 37 -11.03 -3.71 4.63
CA LEU A 37 -11.29 -2.93 3.43
C LEU A 37 -11.15 -1.45 3.73
N ILE A 38 -10.34 -0.76 2.93
CA ILE A 38 -10.26 0.70 2.84
C ILE A 38 -11.02 1.15 1.60
N SER A 39 -12.02 2.00 1.77
CA SER A 39 -12.70 2.67 0.67
C SER A 39 -12.35 4.16 0.68
N LEU A 40 -11.77 4.68 -0.42
CA LEU A 40 -11.72 6.12 -0.65
C LEU A 40 -13.16 6.62 -0.74
N ASN A 41 -13.55 7.59 0.08
CA ASN A 41 -14.96 7.93 0.31
C ASN A 41 -15.26 9.42 0.11
N ARG A 42 -15.03 9.89 -1.12
CA ARG A 42 -15.46 11.18 -1.67
C ARG A 42 -16.06 11.01 -3.07
N PRO A 43 -17.08 10.15 -3.24
CA PRO A 43 -17.61 9.81 -4.58
C PRO A 43 -18.13 11.03 -5.35
N GLU A 44 -18.64 12.05 -4.67
CA GLU A 44 -19.12 13.33 -5.24
C GLU A 44 -18.01 14.16 -5.88
N LYS A 45 -16.77 13.99 -5.43
CA LYS A 45 -15.53 14.58 -5.97
C LYS A 45 -14.67 13.53 -6.71
N ASN A 46 -15.26 12.40 -7.17
CA ASN A 46 -14.55 11.30 -7.83
C ASN A 46 -13.34 10.80 -7.03
N ASN A 47 -13.43 10.78 -5.71
CA ASN A 47 -12.36 10.42 -4.79
C ASN A 47 -11.06 11.22 -5.00
N ALA A 48 -11.18 12.50 -5.37
CA ALA A 48 -10.04 13.40 -5.49
C ALA A 48 -9.26 13.41 -4.17
N PHE A 49 -7.95 13.24 -4.30
CA PHE A 49 -7.02 13.04 -3.19
C PHE A 49 -6.75 14.36 -2.46
N THR A 50 -6.82 14.33 -1.14
CA THR A 50 -6.63 15.47 -0.26
C THR A 50 -5.55 15.19 0.79
N PRO A 51 -4.96 16.23 1.42
CA PRO A 51 -4.06 16.04 2.56
C PRO A 51 -4.70 15.24 3.70
N GLN A 52 -5.98 15.48 4.01
CA GLN A 52 -6.72 14.75 5.05
C GLN A 52 -6.91 13.27 4.69
N MET A 53 -7.17 12.95 3.42
CA MET A 53 -7.21 11.56 2.95
C MET A 53 -5.84 10.89 3.13
N ALA A 54 -4.76 11.61 2.84
CA ALA A 54 -3.40 11.12 3.04
C ALA A 54 -3.09 10.84 4.51
N ASP A 55 -3.48 11.73 5.41
CA ASP A 55 -3.31 11.57 6.85
C ASP A 55 -4.05 10.32 7.33
N SER A 56 -5.31 10.16 6.94
CA SER A 56 -6.13 8.99 7.27
C SER A 56 -5.53 7.69 6.73
N LEU A 57 -5.09 7.67 5.45
CA LEU A 57 -4.45 6.49 4.85
C LEU A 57 -3.14 6.14 5.55
N THR A 58 -2.30 7.14 5.84
CA THR A 58 -1.03 6.93 6.54
C THR A 58 -1.26 6.36 7.94
N GLN A 59 -2.22 6.92 8.68
CA GLN A 59 -2.60 6.44 10.01
C GLN A 59 -3.03 4.98 9.98
N VAL A 60 -3.92 4.59 9.07
CA VAL A 60 -4.44 3.22 9.07
C VAL A 60 -3.40 2.19 8.62
N PHE A 61 -2.53 2.52 7.65
CA PHE A 61 -1.42 1.63 7.29
C PHE A 61 -0.43 1.44 8.42
N ASN A 62 -0.14 2.47 9.22
CA ASN A 62 0.70 2.36 10.41
C ASN A 62 0.05 1.48 11.49
N LEU A 63 -1.27 1.59 11.69
CA LEU A 63 -2.01 0.70 12.60
C LEU A 63 -2.00 -0.75 12.09
N PHE A 64 -2.29 -0.99 10.81
CA PHE A 64 -2.26 -2.33 10.24
C PHE A 64 -0.86 -2.97 10.32
N HIS A 65 0.20 -2.17 10.16
CA HIS A 65 1.57 -2.66 10.30
C HIS A 65 1.80 -3.38 11.64
N ILE A 66 1.24 -2.84 12.72
CA ILE A 66 1.45 -3.36 14.08
C ILE A 66 0.35 -4.30 14.58
N ASP A 67 -0.82 -4.35 13.94
CA ASP A 67 -1.94 -5.17 14.38
C ASP A 67 -1.86 -6.61 13.83
N ARG A 68 -1.62 -7.58 14.71
CA ARG A 68 -1.54 -9.01 14.36
C ARG A 68 -2.87 -9.59 13.88
N ARG A 69 -3.99 -8.97 14.24
CA ARG A 69 -5.34 -9.42 13.84
C ARG A 69 -5.58 -9.18 12.34
N VAL A 70 -4.94 -8.16 11.75
CA VAL A 70 -5.02 -7.87 10.31
C VAL A 70 -3.95 -8.67 9.57
N LYS A 71 -4.34 -9.40 8.52
CA LYS A 71 -3.43 -10.21 7.68
C LYS A 71 -3.36 -9.74 6.24
N ALA A 72 -4.41 -9.13 5.72
CA ALA A 72 -4.44 -8.55 4.37
C ALA A 72 -5.32 -7.29 4.33
N VAL A 73 -4.99 -6.38 3.41
CA VAL A 73 -5.70 -5.11 3.21
C VAL A 73 -6.22 -5.04 1.78
N VAL A 74 -7.47 -4.64 1.61
CA VAL A 74 -8.04 -4.29 0.30
C VAL A 74 -8.24 -2.78 0.23
N LEU A 75 -7.79 -2.14 -0.86
CA LEU A 75 -8.00 -0.71 -1.11
C LEU A 75 -8.87 -0.53 -2.35
N THR A 76 -9.97 0.20 -2.23
CA THR A 76 -10.88 0.52 -3.33
C THR A 76 -11.35 1.97 -3.29
N GLY A 77 -12.17 2.40 -4.25
CA GLY A 77 -12.84 3.69 -4.25
C GLY A 77 -14.36 3.54 -4.23
N ALA A 78 -15.05 4.37 -3.46
CA ALA A 78 -16.50 4.46 -3.50
C ALA A 78 -16.96 5.13 -4.81
N GLY A 79 -18.06 4.65 -5.40
CA GLY A 79 -18.67 5.24 -6.59
C GLY A 79 -17.95 4.92 -7.91
N ARG A 80 -18.06 5.83 -8.88
CA ARG A 80 -17.67 5.59 -10.27
C ARG A 80 -16.18 5.52 -10.53
N MET A 81 -15.39 6.33 -9.85
CA MET A 81 -13.93 6.40 -10.04
C MET A 81 -13.20 5.81 -8.84
N PHE A 82 -12.07 5.18 -9.08
CA PHE A 82 -11.16 4.85 -8.00
C PHE A 82 -10.58 6.14 -7.39
N CYS A 83 -9.90 6.98 -8.19
CA CYS A 83 -9.37 8.27 -7.74
C CYS A 83 -9.03 9.18 -8.93
N ALA A 84 -9.56 10.39 -8.94
CA ALA A 84 -9.35 11.38 -10.01
C ALA A 84 -8.01 12.11 -9.95
N GLY A 85 -7.09 11.74 -9.04
CA GLY A 85 -5.87 12.48 -8.77
C GLY A 85 -6.03 13.50 -7.65
N SER A 86 -5.05 14.39 -7.50
CA SER A 86 -5.11 15.45 -6.47
C SER A 86 -6.30 16.38 -6.68
N ASP A 87 -6.90 16.80 -5.57
CA ASP A 87 -7.94 17.83 -5.58
C ASP A 87 -7.32 19.17 -5.92
N LEU A 88 -7.49 19.60 -7.19
CA LEU A 88 -6.88 20.82 -7.70
C LEU A 88 -7.57 22.10 -7.17
N GLU A 89 -8.77 22.00 -6.60
CA GLU A 89 -9.44 23.13 -5.94
C GLU A 89 -8.76 23.45 -4.60
N ILE A 90 -8.27 22.43 -3.91
CA ILE A 90 -7.48 22.59 -2.66
C ILE A 90 -6.03 22.97 -2.99
N GLY A 91 -5.54 22.56 -4.17
CA GLY A 91 -4.16 22.73 -4.58
C GLY A 91 -3.21 21.72 -3.90
N PHE A 92 -1.90 21.97 -4.04
CA PHE A 92 -0.85 21.10 -3.49
C PHE A 92 -0.38 21.51 -2.08
N GLY A 93 -1.26 22.18 -1.33
CA GLY A 93 -0.97 22.72 0.00
C GLY A 93 -0.16 24.02 -0.05
N ASP A 94 0.04 24.62 1.10
CA ASP A 94 0.78 25.86 1.26
C ASP A 94 2.29 25.62 1.12
N GLY A 95 2.72 25.19 -0.06
CA GLY A 95 4.13 24.98 -0.41
C GLY A 95 4.99 26.25 -0.32
N GLY A 96 4.46 27.32 0.30
CA GLY A 96 5.12 28.59 0.52
C GLY A 96 6.04 28.64 1.74
N GLY A 97 5.95 27.70 2.65
CA GLY A 97 6.93 27.59 3.73
C GLY A 97 8.23 26.99 3.21
N ARG A 98 9.33 27.77 3.23
CA ARG A 98 10.67 27.17 3.08
C ARG A 98 10.85 26.16 4.21
N ALA A 99 10.71 24.85 3.90
CA ALA A 99 11.08 23.83 4.85
C ALA A 99 12.55 24.04 5.23
N ALA A 100 12.85 23.99 6.51
CA ALA A 100 14.20 24.20 7.01
C ALA A 100 15.17 23.08 6.55
N ASP A 101 14.61 21.90 6.25
CA ASP A 101 15.32 20.75 5.68
C ASP A 101 14.43 20.11 4.59
N PHE A 102 15.03 19.69 3.47
CA PHE A 102 14.31 18.96 2.41
C PHE A 102 13.70 17.64 2.92
N ARG A 103 14.20 17.09 4.03
CA ARG A 103 13.64 15.91 4.69
C ARG A 103 12.27 16.17 5.32
N ASP A 104 11.92 17.43 5.52
CA ASP A 104 10.62 17.86 6.03
C ASP A 104 9.63 18.18 4.90
N ILE A 105 10.09 18.12 3.64
CA ILE A 105 9.24 18.32 2.46
C ILE A 105 8.65 16.99 2.07
N PHE A 106 7.39 16.75 2.44
CA PHE A 106 6.68 15.53 2.06
C PHE A 106 5.49 15.84 1.17
N THR A 107 5.46 15.19 0.01
CA THR A 107 4.21 15.10 -0.71
C THR A 107 3.27 14.17 0.06
N SER A 108 2.00 14.54 0.16
CA SER A 108 0.99 13.73 0.85
C SER A 108 0.90 12.32 0.26
N GLY A 109 1.01 12.19 -1.07
CA GLY A 109 1.05 10.90 -1.76
C GLY A 109 2.28 10.06 -1.40
N GLY A 110 3.45 10.71 -1.21
CA GLY A 110 4.68 10.04 -0.79
C GLY A 110 4.54 9.37 0.58
N ARG A 111 3.91 10.04 1.55
CA ARG A 111 3.63 9.48 2.88
C ARG A 111 2.77 8.22 2.80
N VAL A 112 1.71 8.25 1.99
CA VAL A 112 0.83 7.09 1.78
C VAL A 112 1.58 5.93 1.12
N ALA A 113 2.35 6.20 0.06
CA ALA A 113 3.13 5.19 -0.64
C ALA A 113 4.15 4.51 0.29
N LEU A 114 4.84 5.28 1.11
CA LEU A 114 5.81 4.75 2.09
C LEU A 114 5.12 3.97 3.21
N ALA A 115 4.00 4.45 3.75
CA ALA A 115 3.24 3.74 4.77
C ALA A 115 2.73 2.38 4.27
N MET A 116 2.18 2.34 3.04
CA MET A 116 1.78 1.09 2.38
C MET A 116 2.98 0.18 2.14
N HIS A 117 4.10 0.72 1.66
CA HIS A 117 5.31 -0.06 1.39
C HIS A 117 5.91 -0.68 2.66
N ARG A 118 5.92 0.05 3.76
CA ARG A 118 6.44 -0.43 5.05
C ARG A 118 5.50 -1.40 5.76
N CYS A 119 4.20 -1.34 5.44
CA CYS A 119 3.23 -2.23 6.05
C CYS A 119 3.53 -3.70 5.70
N HIS A 120 3.69 -4.56 6.71
CA HIS A 120 3.95 -6.00 6.51
C HIS A 120 2.76 -6.74 5.90
N LYS A 121 1.57 -6.12 5.95
CA LYS A 121 0.34 -6.74 5.40
C LYS A 121 0.28 -6.49 3.89
N PRO A 122 0.10 -7.54 3.06
CA PRO A 122 -0.09 -7.34 1.62
C PRO A 122 -1.35 -6.51 1.35
N THR A 123 -1.20 -5.52 0.47
CA THR A 123 -2.32 -4.71 0.01
C THR A 123 -2.72 -5.14 -1.39
N ILE A 124 -4.00 -5.38 -1.58
CA ILE A 124 -4.64 -5.70 -2.86
C ILE A 124 -5.49 -4.50 -3.26
N VAL A 125 -5.19 -3.90 -4.41
CA VAL A 125 -5.94 -2.73 -4.89
C VAL A 125 -7.00 -3.16 -5.88
N ALA A 126 -8.25 -2.80 -5.58
CA ALA A 126 -9.43 -3.02 -6.42
C ALA A 126 -9.78 -1.73 -7.16
N LEU A 127 -9.27 -1.59 -8.39
CA LEU A 127 -9.47 -0.41 -9.25
C LEU A 127 -10.78 -0.58 -10.04
N GLN A 128 -11.92 -0.46 -9.36
CA GLN A 128 -13.26 -0.62 -9.94
C GLN A 128 -13.58 0.45 -11.00
N GLY A 129 -12.85 1.56 -10.99
CA GLY A 129 -13.00 2.69 -11.89
C GLY A 129 -11.66 3.32 -12.25
N SER A 130 -11.73 4.37 -13.06
CA SER A 130 -10.54 5.06 -13.55
C SER A 130 -9.71 5.68 -12.43
N ALA A 131 -8.38 5.74 -12.62
CA ALA A 131 -7.44 6.35 -11.70
C ALA A 131 -6.35 7.13 -12.46
N VAL A 132 -6.04 8.35 -12.00
CA VAL A 132 -4.99 9.18 -12.62
C VAL A 132 -4.14 9.91 -11.57
N GLY A 133 -2.94 10.30 -11.96
CA GLY A 133 -2.02 11.04 -11.09
C GLY A 133 -1.72 10.27 -9.80
N VAL A 134 -1.86 10.91 -8.64
CA VAL A 134 -1.67 10.27 -7.34
C VAL A 134 -2.57 9.06 -7.13
N GLY A 135 -3.77 9.03 -7.75
CA GLY A 135 -4.65 7.86 -7.74
C GLY A 135 -4.01 6.60 -8.33
N MET A 136 -3.05 6.76 -9.26
CA MET A 136 -2.23 5.65 -9.75
C MET A 136 -0.96 5.47 -8.94
N THR A 137 -0.22 6.56 -8.67
CA THR A 137 1.10 6.44 -8.06
C THR A 137 1.04 5.87 -6.64
N MET A 138 0.03 6.20 -5.84
CA MET A 138 -0.13 5.64 -4.50
C MET A 138 -0.40 4.12 -4.48
N THR A 139 -0.84 3.53 -5.62
CA THR A 139 -1.11 2.08 -5.69
C THR A 139 0.11 1.25 -6.07
N LEU A 140 1.19 1.87 -6.51
CA LEU A 140 2.38 1.16 -7.01
C LEU A 140 3.07 0.27 -5.95
N PRO A 141 3.12 0.64 -4.64
CA PRO A 141 3.68 -0.21 -3.60
C PRO A 141 2.85 -1.45 -3.26
N ALA A 142 1.59 -1.51 -3.72
CA ALA A 142 0.70 -2.64 -3.43
C ALA A 142 1.21 -3.95 -4.03
N ALA A 143 0.86 -5.08 -3.40
CA ALA A 143 1.23 -6.41 -3.87
C ALA A 143 0.48 -6.79 -5.16
N VAL A 144 -0.82 -6.50 -5.22
CA VAL A 144 -1.69 -6.88 -6.34
C VAL A 144 -2.56 -5.69 -6.76
N ARG A 145 -2.82 -5.57 -8.05
CA ARG A 145 -3.74 -4.59 -8.66
C ARG A 145 -4.69 -5.31 -9.60
N ILE A 146 -5.99 -5.29 -9.26
CA ILE A 146 -7.09 -5.82 -10.09
C ILE A 146 -7.87 -4.63 -10.62
N CYS A 147 -8.20 -4.63 -11.91
CA CYS A 147 -8.83 -3.46 -12.51
C CYS A 147 -9.98 -3.81 -13.47
N HIS A 148 -10.80 -2.79 -13.78
CA HIS A 148 -11.90 -2.88 -14.74
C HIS A 148 -11.40 -2.55 -16.15
N GLU A 149 -11.75 -3.39 -17.15
CA GLU A 149 -11.28 -3.31 -18.54
C GLU A 149 -11.61 -2.00 -19.27
N LYS A 150 -12.77 -1.38 -18.95
CA LYS A 150 -13.24 -0.15 -19.61
C LYS A 150 -12.80 1.13 -18.91
N SER A 151 -12.13 1.00 -17.78
CA SER A 151 -11.55 2.13 -17.04
C SER A 151 -10.28 2.64 -17.70
N LYS A 152 -9.86 3.84 -17.31
CA LYS A 152 -8.68 4.51 -17.86
C LYS A 152 -7.71 4.89 -16.76
N TYR A 153 -6.43 4.68 -17.01
CA TYR A 153 -5.35 4.87 -16.06
C TYR A 153 -4.25 5.73 -16.64
N GLY A 154 -3.59 6.55 -15.82
CA GLY A 154 -2.52 7.42 -16.33
C GLY A 154 -1.74 8.19 -15.28
N PHE A 155 -0.51 8.57 -15.64
CA PHE A 155 0.43 9.34 -14.82
C PHE A 155 0.52 10.76 -15.37
N VAL A 156 -0.52 11.56 -15.15
CA VAL A 156 -0.80 12.83 -15.85
C VAL A 156 -0.01 14.07 -15.36
N PHE A 157 1.00 13.88 -14.52
CA PHE A 157 1.76 14.96 -13.86
C PHE A 157 2.38 15.94 -14.85
N THR A 158 3.08 15.46 -15.86
CA THR A 158 3.75 16.31 -16.86
C THR A 158 2.79 17.20 -17.64
N ARG A 159 1.53 16.77 -17.82
CA ARG A 159 0.48 17.60 -18.42
C ARG A 159 -0.04 18.71 -17.50
N ARG A 160 0.42 18.75 -16.26
CA ARG A 160 0.12 19.77 -15.26
C ARG A 160 1.36 20.55 -14.85
N GLY A 161 2.49 20.36 -15.56
CA GLY A 161 3.75 21.03 -15.24
C GLY A 161 4.40 20.51 -13.96
N LEU A 162 4.05 19.28 -13.54
CA LEU A 162 4.56 18.65 -12.32
C LEU A 162 5.42 17.43 -12.66
N THR A 163 6.35 17.11 -11.76
CA THR A 163 7.07 15.84 -11.77
C THR A 163 6.25 14.74 -11.13
N ILE A 164 6.57 13.48 -11.47
CA ILE A 164 6.01 12.30 -10.81
C ILE A 164 6.37 12.29 -9.31
N GLU A 165 5.46 11.81 -8.46
CA GLU A 165 5.61 11.78 -7.01
C GLU A 165 5.14 10.43 -6.42
N SER A 166 4.94 10.31 -5.10
CA SER A 166 4.54 9.08 -4.39
C SER A 166 5.51 7.91 -4.61
N CYS A 167 6.81 8.19 -4.63
CA CYS A 167 7.86 7.21 -4.90
C CYS A 167 7.70 6.48 -6.24
N ALA A 168 6.91 7.01 -7.17
CA ALA A 168 6.64 6.35 -8.43
C ALA A 168 7.89 6.27 -9.34
N SER A 169 8.86 7.17 -9.19
CA SER A 169 10.16 7.06 -9.86
C SER A 169 10.95 5.82 -9.44
N TYR A 170 10.69 5.29 -8.25
CA TYR A 170 11.26 4.04 -7.75
C TYR A 170 10.44 2.82 -8.22
N PHE A 171 9.12 2.83 -7.98
CA PHE A 171 8.26 1.67 -8.21
C PHE A 171 7.93 1.44 -9.69
N LEU A 172 7.54 2.49 -10.42
CA LEU A 172 7.00 2.32 -11.78
C LEU A 172 7.97 1.61 -12.74
N PRO A 173 9.26 2.04 -12.86
CA PRO A 173 10.19 1.37 -13.78
C PRO A 173 10.50 -0.07 -13.37
N ARG A 174 10.40 -0.41 -12.09
CA ARG A 174 10.58 -1.78 -11.61
C ARG A 174 9.39 -2.68 -11.93
N LEU A 175 8.20 -2.12 -12.03
CA LEU A 175 6.97 -2.86 -12.31
C LEU A 175 6.71 -3.03 -13.82
N VAL A 176 7.00 -2.02 -14.65
CA VAL A 176 6.65 -2.06 -16.08
C VAL A 176 7.87 -2.06 -17.01
N GLY A 177 9.07 -1.92 -16.47
CA GLY A 177 10.30 -1.69 -17.22
C GLY A 177 10.50 -0.21 -17.56
N PHE A 178 11.79 0.19 -17.69
CA PHE A 178 12.18 1.59 -17.81
C PHE A 178 11.60 2.29 -19.03
N SER A 179 11.61 1.62 -20.20
CA SER A 179 11.09 2.20 -21.45
C SER A 179 9.60 2.52 -21.40
N LYS A 180 8.78 1.60 -20.85
CA LYS A 180 7.34 1.83 -20.69
C LYS A 180 7.06 2.91 -19.66
N ALA A 181 7.79 2.90 -18.55
CA ALA A 181 7.71 3.96 -17.52
C ALA A 181 8.01 5.33 -18.13
N MET A 182 9.10 5.47 -18.90
CA MET A 182 9.45 6.71 -19.60
C MET A 182 8.36 7.16 -20.56
N HIS A 183 7.75 6.26 -21.34
CA HIS A 183 6.62 6.62 -22.19
C HIS A 183 5.46 7.20 -21.38
N LEU A 184 5.04 6.49 -20.32
CA LEU A 184 3.89 6.87 -19.49
C LEU A 184 4.07 8.24 -18.83
N ILE A 185 5.26 8.51 -18.26
CA ILE A 185 5.52 9.78 -17.56
C ILE A 185 5.75 10.94 -18.52
N THR A 186 6.47 10.70 -19.66
CA THR A 186 6.79 11.77 -20.62
C THR A 186 5.54 12.25 -21.34
N THR A 187 4.67 11.34 -21.77
CA THR A 187 3.44 11.71 -22.49
C THR A 187 2.32 12.16 -21.57
N GLY A 188 2.32 11.70 -20.32
CA GLY A 188 1.21 11.89 -19.38
C GLY A 188 -0.13 11.36 -19.95
N GLY A 189 -0.05 10.37 -20.83
CA GLY A 189 -1.22 9.79 -21.50
C GLY A 189 -2.10 8.99 -20.53
N VAL A 190 -3.38 8.87 -20.90
CA VAL A 190 -4.38 8.08 -20.16
C VAL A 190 -4.88 6.98 -21.09
N TYR A 191 -4.77 5.73 -20.65
CA TYR A 191 -4.98 4.55 -21.49
C TYR A 191 -5.87 3.52 -20.77
N PRO A 192 -6.55 2.63 -21.52
CA PRO A 192 -7.17 1.44 -20.95
C PRO A 192 -6.11 0.46 -20.42
N PRO A 193 -6.45 -0.43 -19.48
CA PRO A 193 -5.47 -1.30 -18.82
C PRO A 193 -4.76 -2.28 -19.75
N GLN A 194 -5.40 -2.67 -20.88
CA GLN A 194 -4.83 -3.57 -21.89
C GLN A 194 -3.74 -2.90 -22.75
N ASN A 195 -3.53 -1.59 -22.57
CA ASN A 195 -2.54 -0.90 -23.37
C ASN A 195 -1.13 -1.41 -23.02
N LYS A 196 -0.34 -1.70 -24.07
CA LYS A 196 1.01 -2.27 -23.95
C LYS A 196 1.97 -1.50 -23.02
N TYR A 197 1.71 -0.22 -22.77
CA TYR A 197 2.57 0.59 -21.89
C TYR A 197 2.44 0.25 -20.41
N PHE A 198 1.35 -0.37 -19.97
CA PHE A 198 1.21 -0.85 -18.61
C PHE A 198 1.92 -2.21 -18.40
N GLY A 199 2.21 -2.97 -19.46
CA GLY A 199 2.75 -4.33 -19.31
C GLY A 199 1.87 -5.15 -18.38
N ASP A 200 2.48 -5.77 -17.38
CA ASP A 200 1.80 -6.62 -16.39
C ASP A 200 1.54 -5.86 -15.06
N LEU A 201 1.38 -4.53 -15.11
CA LEU A 201 1.09 -3.71 -13.93
C LEU A 201 -0.19 -4.15 -13.21
N PHE A 202 -1.19 -4.58 -13.97
CA PHE A 202 -2.45 -5.10 -13.46
C PHE A 202 -2.40 -6.64 -13.49
N SER A 203 -2.53 -7.27 -12.33
CA SER A 203 -2.51 -8.73 -12.21
C SER A 203 -3.74 -9.39 -12.84
N GLU A 204 -4.89 -8.71 -12.75
CA GLU A 204 -6.14 -9.14 -13.37
C GLU A 204 -6.88 -7.94 -13.97
N VAL A 205 -7.48 -8.15 -15.15
CA VAL A 205 -8.34 -7.18 -15.83
C VAL A 205 -9.72 -7.82 -16.00
N LEU A 206 -10.72 -7.27 -15.35
CA LEU A 206 -12.08 -7.85 -15.32
C LEU A 206 -13.06 -7.06 -16.21
N PRO A 207 -13.98 -7.76 -16.88
CA PRO A 207 -14.92 -7.13 -17.82
C PRO A 207 -16.01 -6.32 -17.12
N ASP A 208 -16.30 -6.61 -15.84
CA ASP A 208 -17.33 -5.95 -15.06
C ASP A 208 -16.73 -5.27 -13.83
N ALA A 209 -16.97 -3.96 -13.70
CA ALA A 209 -16.53 -3.16 -12.57
C ALA A 209 -17.06 -3.68 -11.22
N ALA A 210 -18.27 -4.26 -11.22
CA ALA A 210 -18.89 -4.82 -10.02
C ALA A 210 -18.17 -6.08 -9.49
N GLN A 211 -17.40 -6.75 -10.32
CA GLN A 211 -16.62 -7.95 -9.94
C GLN A 211 -15.24 -7.62 -9.36
N VAL A 212 -14.74 -6.40 -9.57
CA VAL A 212 -13.35 -6.03 -9.18
C VAL A 212 -13.16 -6.10 -7.66
N LEU A 213 -14.06 -5.50 -6.89
CA LEU A 213 -13.97 -5.55 -5.43
C LEU A 213 -14.21 -6.96 -4.86
N PRO A 214 -15.25 -7.71 -5.25
CA PRO A 214 -15.43 -9.10 -4.82
C PRO A 214 -14.20 -9.97 -5.08
N ARG A 215 -13.56 -9.85 -6.26
CA ARG A 215 -12.36 -10.62 -6.61
C ARG A 215 -11.17 -10.25 -5.73
N ALA A 216 -10.99 -8.96 -5.43
CA ALA A 216 -9.95 -8.51 -4.53
C ALA A 216 -10.15 -9.01 -3.09
N LEU A 217 -11.38 -9.05 -2.60
CA LEU A 217 -11.74 -9.58 -1.28
C LEU A 217 -11.52 -11.10 -1.20
N GLU A 218 -11.90 -11.84 -2.25
CA GLU A 218 -11.63 -13.27 -2.36
C GLU A 218 -10.13 -13.58 -2.26
N LEU A 219 -9.31 -12.84 -3.02
CA LEU A 219 -7.85 -13.01 -2.98
C LEU A 219 -7.26 -12.61 -1.62
N ALA A 220 -7.78 -11.54 -1.00
CA ALA A 220 -7.35 -11.14 0.34
C ALA A 220 -7.71 -12.18 1.40
N GLN A 221 -8.87 -12.81 1.29
CA GLN A 221 -9.30 -13.89 2.17
C GLN A 221 -8.41 -15.11 2.01
N ASP A 222 -8.09 -15.51 0.78
CA ASP A 222 -7.17 -16.61 0.49
C ASP A 222 -5.78 -16.36 1.11
N VAL A 223 -5.24 -15.15 0.93
CA VAL A 223 -3.99 -14.75 1.56
C VAL A 223 -4.07 -14.81 3.08
N ALA A 224 -5.14 -14.29 3.67
CA ALA A 224 -5.30 -14.25 5.13
C ALA A 224 -5.43 -15.66 5.76
N GLU A 225 -6.00 -16.61 5.01
CA GLU A 225 -6.22 -17.98 5.48
C GLU A 225 -5.04 -18.93 5.21
N ASN A 226 -4.35 -18.76 4.08
CA ASN A 226 -3.45 -19.78 3.54
C ASN A 226 -1.99 -19.33 3.41
N VAL A 227 -1.64 -18.08 3.75
CA VAL A 227 -0.28 -17.56 3.60
C VAL A 227 0.32 -17.18 4.95
N SER A 228 1.54 -17.65 5.24
CA SER A 228 2.31 -17.23 6.41
C SER A 228 2.62 -15.74 6.34
N PRO A 229 2.24 -14.95 7.35
CA PRO A 229 2.54 -13.50 7.40
C PRO A 229 4.04 -13.23 7.36
N LEU A 230 4.84 -14.01 8.08
CA LEU A 230 6.29 -13.86 8.10
C LEU A 230 6.90 -14.18 6.75
N ALA A 231 6.54 -15.33 6.15
CA ALA A 231 7.09 -15.74 4.85
C ALA A 231 6.75 -14.74 3.74
N SER A 232 5.52 -14.24 3.70
CA SER A 232 5.10 -13.21 2.74
C SER A 232 5.87 -11.90 2.91
N SER A 233 6.04 -11.44 4.16
CA SER A 233 6.77 -10.22 4.47
C SER A 233 8.26 -10.33 4.10
N MET A 234 8.91 -11.43 4.47
CA MET A 234 10.33 -11.65 4.16
C MET A 234 10.57 -11.79 2.65
N SER A 235 9.73 -12.55 1.94
CA SER A 235 9.83 -12.68 0.48
C SER A 235 9.68 -11.32 -0.22
N ARG A 236 8.74 -10.49 0.23
CA ARG A 236 8.58 -9.14 -0.30
C ARG A 236 9.80 -8.26 -0.03
N ALA A 237 10.37 -8.35 1.17
CA ALA A 237 11.58 -7.61 1.53
C ALA A 237 12.78 -8.05 0.69
N LEU A 238 12.97 -9.34 0.45
CA LEU A 238 14.01 -9.87 -0.44
C LEU A 238 13.89 -9.31 -1.86
N MET A 239 12.68 -9.18 -2.38
CA MET A 239 12.45 -8.65 -3.74
C MET A 239 12.70 -7.13 -3.84
N TRP A 240 12.30 -6.34 -2.83
CA TRP A 240 12.44 -4.88 -2.88
C TRP A 240 13.80 -4.37 -2.40
N GLU A 241 14.37 -5.03 -1.41
CA GLU A 241 15.58 -4.63 -0.68
C GLU A 241 16.70 -5.66 -0.82
N GLY A 242 16.62 -6.51 -1.84
CA GLY A 242 17.63 -7.50 -2.18
C GLY A 242 18.89 -6.85 -2.76
N PRO A 243 20.01 -7.57 -2.72
CA PRO A 243 21.29 -7.10 -3.26
C PRO A 243 21.29 -7.05 -4.79
N ARG A 244 22.41 -6.56 -5.35
CA ARG A 244 22.51 -6.29 -6.79
C ARG A 244 23.07 -7.45 -7.63
N SER A 245 23.64 -8.48 -7.01
CA SER A 245 24.14 -9.67 -7.72
C SER A 245 23.38 -10.93 -7.28
N PRO A 246 23.29 -11.94 -8.16
CA PRO A 246 22.64 -13.20 -7.83
C PRO A 246 23.39 -13.97 -6.76
N GLU A 247 24.74 -13.83 -6.65
CA GLU A 247 25.53 -14.49 -5.62
C GLU A 247 25.24 -13.90 -4.23
N GLU A 248 25.17 -12.58 -4.11
CA GLU A 248 24.78 -11.92 -2.86
C GLU A 248 23.31 -12.21 -2.52
N ALA A 249 22.42 -12.26 -3.52
CA ALA A 249 21.03 -12.65 -3.33
C ALA A 249 20.93 -14.08 -2.78
N HIS A 250 21.68 -15.03 -3.35
CA HIS A 250 21.71 -16.42 -2.86
C HIS A 250 22.15 -16.51 -1.39
N LEU A 251 23.16 -15.75 -0.99
CA LEU A 251 23.62 -15.73 0.40
C LEU A 251 22.58 -15.17 1.35
N LEU A 252 21.94 -14.07 0.97
CA LEU A 252 20.88 -13.43 1.77
C LEU A 252 19.65 -14.34 1.87
N GLU A 253 19.17 -14.86 0.76
CA GLU A 253 18.02 -15.78 0.70
C GLU A 253 18.28 -17.05 1.53
N SER A 254 19.47 -17.64 1.42
CA SER A 254 19.84 -18.83 2.19
C SER A 254 19.78 -18.58 3.70
N ARG A 255 20.26 -17.40 4.15
CA ARG A 255 20.21 -17.01 5.55
C ARG A 255 18.77 -16.83 6.04
N VAL A 256 17.95 -16.08 5.29
CA VAL A 256 16.54 -15.87 5.61
C VAL A 256 15.78 -17.20 5.59
N PHE A 257 15.99 -18.04 4.56
CA PHE A 257 15.36 -19.35 4.44
C PHE A 257 15.72 -20.27 5.63
N HIS A 258 17.00 -20.31 6.03
CA HIS A 258 17.42 -21.08 7.17
C HIS A 258 16.75 -20.64 8.48
N HIS A 259 16.59 -19.30 8.67
CA HIS A 259 15.82 -18.76 9.78
C HIS A 259 14.37 -19.23 9.74
N MET A 260 13.72 -19.17 8.55
CA MET A 260 12.33 -19.60 8.38
C MET A 260 12.08 -21.07 8.73
N VAL A 261 13.02 -21.96 8.41
CA VAL A 261 12.93 -23.40 8.74
C VAL A 261 12.84 -23.65 10.25
N GLY A 262 13.39 -22.75 11.07
CA GLY A 262 13.28 -22.80 12.53
C GLY A 262 11.94 -22.36 13.11
N GLN A 263 11.11 -21.64 12.33
CA GLN A 263 9.89 -21.00 12.81
C GLN A 263 8.67 -21.92 12.89
N GLY A 264 7.67 -21.49 13.69
CA GLY A 264 6.41 -22.23 13.88
C GLY A 264 5.63 -22.40 12.58
N ASP A 265 5.56 -21.37 11.75
CA ASP A 265 4.81 -21.39 10.49
C ASP A 265 5.38 -22.41 9.47
N TYR A 266 6.70 -22.64 9.45
CA TYR A 266 7.26 -23.72 8.63
C TYR A 266 6.74 -25.09 9.06
N LYS A 267 6.76 -25.38 10.37
CA LYS A 267 6.28 -26.65 10.93
C LYS A 267 4.79 -26.82 10.67
N GLU A 268 4.02 -25.75 10.88
CA GLU A 268 2.58 -25.74 10.62
C GLU A 268 2.26 -25.92 9.13
N GLY A 269 2.96 -25.20 8.25
CA GLY A 269 2.76 -25.28 6.80
C GLY A 269 3.03 -26.67 6.25
N VAL A 270 4.13 -27.32 6.70
CA VAL A 270 4.45 -28.70 6.29
C VAL A 270 3.49 -29.69 6.93
N GLY A 271 3.22 -29.57 8.24
CA GLY A 271 2.34 -30.48 8.97
C GLY A 271 0.92 -30.46 8.44
N SER A 272 0.33 -29.28 8.28
CA SER A 272 -1.03 -29.12 7.76
C SER A 272 -1.18 -29.66 6.33
N PHE A 273 -0.16 -29.46 5.47
CA PHE A 273 -0.14 -30.02 4.12
C PHE A 273 -0.14 -31.55 4.11
N LEU A 274 0.71 -32.19 4.93
CA LEU A 274 0.78 -33.63 5.04
C LEU A 274 -0.50 -34.24 5.65
N GLU A 275 -1.10 -33.53 6.61
CA GLU A 275 -2.35 -33.91 7.28
C GLU A 275 -3.61 -33.56 6.47
N LYS A 276 -3.47 -32.85 5.35
CA LYS A 276 -4.57 -32.38 4.48
C LYS A 276 -5.61 -31.53 5.23
N ARG A 277 -5.16 -30.67 6.12
CA ARG A 277 -5.99 -29.72 6.87
C ARG A 277 -5.62 -28.28 6.56
N LYS A 278 -6.46 -27.32 6.94
CA LYS A 278 -6.14 -25.89 6.87
C LYS A 278 -4.96 -25.55 7.80
N ALA A 279 -4.03 -24.73 7.29
CA ALA A 279 -2.94 -24.20 8.10
C ALA A 279 -3.43 -23.11 9.07
N ARG A 280 -2.71 -22.95 10.19
CA ARG A 280 -2.95 -21.88 11.17
C ARG A 280 -1.64 -21.14 11.43
N PHE A 281 -1.37 -20.15 10.59
CA PHE A 281 -0.17 -19.34 10.68
C PHE A 281 -0.32 -18.24 11.73
N GLU A 282 0.63 -18.18 12.68
CA GLU A 282 0.55 -17.30 13.85
C GLU A 282 1.77 -16.36 13.99
N THR A 283 2.78 -16.46 13.12
CA THR A 283 3.98 -15.63 13.21
C THR A 283 3.69 -14.15 12.97
N ASP A 284 4.44 -13.30 13.66
CA ASP A 284 4.43 -11.84 13.45
C ASP A 284 5.75 -11.40 12.82
N PRO A 285 5.73 -10.79 11.63
CA PRO A 285 6.95 -10.30 10.97
C PRO A 285 7.80 -9.35 11.81
N ARG A 286 7.25 -8.71 12.85
CA ARG A 286 7.98 -7.78 13.72
C ARG A 286 8.73 -8.50 14.85
N GLU A 287 8.26 -9.66 15.28
CA GLU A 287 8.81 -10.42 16.39
C GLU A 287 9.64 -11.61 15.92
N ASP A 288 9.20 -12.26 14.83
CA ASP A 288 9.74 -13.52 14.34
C ASP A 288 10.69 -13.35 13.14
N CYS A 289 11.02 -12.11 12.72
CA CYS A 289 11.97 -11.85 11.65
C CYS A 289 13.41 -12.21 12.07
N PRO A 290 14.34 -12.41 11.11
CA PRO A 290 15.76 -12.55 11.40
C PRO A 290 16.31 -11.38 12.21
N THR A 291 17.29 -11.63 13.08
CA THR A 291 17.87 -10.61 13.99
C THR A 291 18.56 -9.45 13.27
N ASP A 292 18.95 -9.66 12.01
CA ASP A 292 19.55 -8.65 11.14
C ASP A 292 18.55 -8.00 10.17
N PHE A 293 17.27 -8.23 10.36
CA PHE A 293 16.20 -7.51 9.66
C PHE A 293 15.93 -6.15 10.35
N PRO A 294 15.89 -5.03 9.60
CA PRO A 294 16.12 -4.92 8.15
C PRO A 294 17.62 -4.99 7.81
N TRP A 295 17.97 -5.74 6.75
CA TRP A 295 19.35 -5.91 6.26
C TRP A 295 19.85 -4.77 5.37
N TRP A 296 19.04 -3.75 5.17
CA TRP A 296 19.36 -2.55 4.42
C TRP A 296 19.45 -1.33 5.35
N PRO A 297 20.23 -0.30 5.00
CA PRO A 297 20.27 0.93 5.76
C PRO A 297 18.94 1.69 5.67
N GLU A 298 18.32 1.95 6.80
CA GLU A 298 17.08 2.72 6.84
C GLU A 298 17.32 4.21 6.63
N THR A 299 16.60 4.80 5.68
CA THR A 299 16.53 6.25 5.57
C THR A 299 15.48 6.77 6.57
N LYS A 300 15.96 7.58 7.52
CA LYS A 300 15.07 8.21 8.51
C LYS A 300 14.23 9.30 7.85
N ILE A 301 12.94 9.05 7.75
CA ILE A 301 11.94 9.97 7.23
C ILE A 301 10.80 10.01 8.25
N SER A 302 10.39 11.23 8.69
CA SER A 302 9.18 11.39 9.47
C SER A 302 7.96 11.16 8.55
N LEU A 303 7.03 10.31 8.95
CA LEU A 303 5.75 10.14 8.27
C LEU A 303 4.61 10.89 8.97
N GLU A 304 4.94 11.61 10.05
CA GLU A 304 3.97 12.44 10.76
C GLU A 304 3.77 13.78 10.03
N PRO A 305 2.54 14.33 10.04
CA PRO A 305 2.31 15.69 9.57
C PRO A 305 3.20 16.65 10.35
N SER A 306 3.86 17.60 9.69
CA SER A 306 4.54 18.67 10.42
C SER A 306 3.51 19.38 11.29
N ALA A 307 3.69 19.35 12.61
CA ALA A 307 2.83 20.09 13.52
C ALA A 307 2.76 21.55 13.04
N SER A 308 1.59 22.03 12.69
CA SER A 308 1.36 23.43 12.38
C SER A 308 1.85 24.22 13.58
N LYS A 309 2.98 24.92 13.43
CA LYS A 309 3.43 25.90 14.43
C LYS A 309 2.30 26.91 14.54
N GLY A 310 1.52 26.79 15.63
CA GLY A 310 0.51 27.76 15.96
C GLY A 310 1.14 29.14 15.87
N THR A 311 0.61 29.99 15.04
CA THR A 311 0.90 31.42 15.01
C THR A 311 0.53 31.97 16.39
N SER A 312 1.51 32.02 17.26
CA SER A 312 1.42 32.85 18.46
C SER A 312 1.33 34.30 17.99
N SER A 313 0.10 34.79 17.87
CA SER A 313 -0.19 36.19 17.82
C SER A 313 0.42 36.82 19.09
N LYS A 314 1.51 37.56 18.93
CA LYS A 314 1.89 38.57 19.90
C LYS A 314 1.31 39.86 19.41
N LEU A 315 0.39 40.38 20.20
CA LEU A 315 -0.04 41.77 20.26
C LEU A 315 1.15 42.73 20.38
#